data_e24f0dc86ca63a588f5bd9ffc8859d4e
#
_entry.id   e24f0dc86ca63a588f5bd9ffc8859d4e
#
_cell.length_a   1.000
_cell.length_b   1.000
_cell.length_c   1.000
_cell.angle_alpha   90.00
_cell.angle_beta   90.00
_cell.angle_gamma   90.00
#
_symmetry.space_group_name_H-M   'P 1'
#
loop_
_entity.id
_entity.type
_entity.pdbx_description
1 polymer ?
#
loop_
_entity_poly.entity_id
_entity_poly.type
_entity_poly.pdbx_seq_one_letter_code
_entity_poly.pdbx_strand_id
1 'polypeptide(L)'
;MTDERNGKPSASGFSRLALCPGSWNLEATLPPQEENKYMALGTDVHAVLAETKDFDSLTDEGQDIATRCLSQFSELIGQLDLGERTKEVIEERFWYDDLFSGAIDRIDFFGDTAVVTDYKTGRVAQSGAAENYQLRAYAVLVKKAYPELKTILVAIIQPLAAGKTIAEYNEEDLARAEEEIVGIVRASQKHDAIRTPSPDACKWCRAKSICPEVRGTHKELEVVSSAVVPQLSNEEILAIDEKAEVVLDFIDEVRKEMKARMMAGQQFAGRSLTEGRKTRSVSDTQSIISALAGIVEQSDVLACTKVSVTALEKAFAKSKGLKGKEAKEKFEDSLGWLIETTTGEPSIKRN
;
A
#
# COMPACT_ATOMS: atom_id res chain seq x y z
N MET A 1 -16.13 12.31 12.65
CA MET A 1 -14.92 11.97 13.42
C MET A 1 -14.10 13.24 13.55
N THR A 2 -13.71 13.61 14.76
CA THR A 2 -12.79 14.74 14.99
C THR A 2 -11.43 14.36 14.43
N ASP A 3 -10.77 15.25 13.71
CA ASP A 3 -9.40 15.03 13.22
C ASP A 3 -8.45 14.96 14.42
N GLU A 4 -8.05 13.73 14.79
CA GLU A 4 -7.13 13.45 15.91
C GLU A 4 -5.75 14.12 15.73
N ARG A 5 -5.47 14.66 14.54
CA ARG A 5 -4.20 15.32 14.20
C ARG A 5 -4.25 16.83 14.44
N ASN A 6 -5.41 17.38 14.83
CA ASN A 6 -5.61 18.82 15.02
C ASN A 6 -5.13 19.67 13.82
N GLY A 7 -5.28 19.17 12.60
CA GLY A 7 -4.80 19.85 11.39
C GLY A 7 -3.27 19.94 11.28
N LYS A 8 -2.51 19.06 11.97
CA LYS A 8 -1.03 19.03 11.94
C LYS A 8 -0.53 17.86 11.09
N PRO A 9 0.71 17.95 10.57
CA PRO A 9 1.36 16.83 9.90
C PRO A 9 1.44 15.59 10.77
N SER A 10 1.30 14.41 10.13
CA SER A 10 1.50 13.12 10.79
C SER A 10 2.74 12.42 10.23
N ALA A 11 3.45 11.68 11.08
CA ALA A 11 4.66 10.94 10.73
C ALA A 11 4.51 10.11 9.44
N SER A 12 3.35 9.49 9.21
CA SER A 12 3.06 8.71 8.00
C SER A 12 3.16 9.50 6.68
N GLY A 13 3.11 10.84 6.72
CA GLY A 13 3.24 11.71 5.56
C GLY A 13 4.68 12.18 5.28
N PHE A 14 5.64 11.91 6.14
CA PHE A 14 6.94 12.58 6.11
C PHE A 14 7.81 12.20 4.91
N SER A 15 7.73 10.98 4.42
CA SER A 15 8.44 10.61 3.17
C SER A 15 8.05 11.54 2.00
N ARG A 16 6.77 11.88 1.88
CA ARG A 16 6.29 12.83 0.88
C ARG A 16 6.68 14.27 1.22
N LEU A 17 6.55 14.68 2.49
CA LEU A 17 6.87 16.05 2.91
C LEU A 17 8.36 16.39 2.75
N ALA A 18 9.24 15.40 2.94
CA ALA A 18 10.68 15.53 2.68
C ALA A 18 10.97 15.82 1.21
N LEU A 19 10.25 15.18 0.30
CA LEU A 19 10.42 15.33 -1.15
C LEU A 19 9.67 16.56 -1.70
N CYS A 20 8.48 16.86 -1.16
CA CYS A 20 7.59 17.89 -1.67
C CYS A 20 6.87 18.59 -0.50
N PRO A 21 7.54 19.54 0.18
CA PRO A 21 6.94 20.23 1.33
C PRO A 21 5.59 20.88 1.03
N GLY A 22 5.45 21.52 -0.14
CA GLY A 22 4.21 22.18 -0.55
C GLY A 22 3.02 21.26 -0.80
N SER A 23 3.21 19.94 -0.80
CA SER A 23 2.12 18.96 -0.88
C SER A 23 1.18 19.03 0.34
N TRP A 24 1.68 19.41 1.52
CA TRP A 24 0.88 19.57 2.73
C TRP A 24 -0.26 20.58 2.55
N ASN A 25 0.09 21.81 2.19
CA ASN A 25 -0.88 22.90 2.01
C ASN A 25 -1.90 22.58 0.89
N LEU A 26 -1.44 21.91 -0.17
CA LEU A 26 -2.31 21.55 -1.29
C LEU A 26 -3.28 20.43 -0.91
N GLU A 27 -2.84 19.40 -0.20
CA GLU A 27 -3.72 18.32 0.29
C GLU A 27 -4.74 18.80 1.32
N ALA A 28 -4.40 19.82 2.12
CA ALA A 28 -5.33 20.41 3.08
C ALA A 28 -6.56 21.05 2.42
N THR A 29 -6.53 21.35 1.11
CA THR A 29 -7.68 21.87 0.37
C THR A 29 -8.65 20.76 -0.08
N LEU A 30 -8.28 19.48 0.05
CA LEU A 30 -9.11 18.37 -0.38
C LEU A 30 -10.03 17.86 0.75
N PRO A 31 -11.19 17.28 0.39
CA PRO A 31 -12.02 16.60 1.37
C PRO A 31 -11.28 15.41 2.00
N PRO A 32 -11.73 14.91 3.16
CA PRO A 32 -11.23 13.68 3.74
C PRO A 32 -11.24 12.54 2.72
N GLN A 33 -10.24 11.65 2.82
CA GLN A 33 -10.16 10.48 1.96
C GLN A 33 -11.23 9.47 2.36
N GLU A 34 -11.96 8.93 1.37
CA GLU A 34 -12.85 7.81 1.59
C GLU A 34 -12.04 6.51 1.82
N GLU A 35 -12.49 5.73 2.78
CA GLU A 35 -11.88 4.44 3.09
C GLU A 35 -12.20 3.44 1.98
N ASN A 36 -11.19 2.73 1.51
CA ASN A 36 -11.37 1.62 0.58
C ASN A 36 -11.16 0.28 1.29
N LYS A 37 -11.55 -0.83 0.65
CA LYS A 37 -11.48 -2.18 1.21
C LYS A 37 -10.09 -2.60 1.71
N TYR A 38 -9.02 -2.09 1.09
CA TYR A 38 -7.65 -2.42 1.51
C TYR A 38 -7.24 -1.61 2.75
N MET A 39 -7.71 -0.37 2.85
CA MET A 39 -7.53 0.43 4.06
C MET A 39 -8.31 -0.18 5.22
N ALA A 40 -9.57 -0.57 5.00
CA ALA A 40 -10.40 -1.23 6.00
C ALA A 40 -9.75 -2.54 6.50
N LEU A 41 -9.25 -3.40 5.61
CA LEU A 41 -8.51 -4.61 6.00
C LEU A 41 -7.27 -4.27 6.84
N GLY A 42 -6.51 -3.25 6.44
CA GLY A 42 -5.36 -2.78 7.21
C GLY A 42 -5.76 -2.31 8.61
N THR A 43 -6.79 -1.48 8.72
CA THR A 43 -7.35 -0.99 9.99
C THR A 43 -7.77 -2.15 10.89
N ASP A 44 -8.48 -3.15 10.33
CA ASP A 44 -8.92 -4.32 11.08
C ASP A 44 -7.74 -5.16 11.62
N VAL A 45 -6.71 -5.38 10.80
CA VAL A 45 -5.51 -6.10 11.23
C VAL A 45 -4.77 -5.34 12.34
N HIS A 46 -4.59 -4.01 12.21
CA HIS A 46 -3.99 -3.18 13.26
C HIS A 46 -4.78 -3.25 14.56
N ALA A 47 -6.14 -3.21 14.50
CA ALA A 47 -6.97 -3.33 15.68
C ALA A 47 -6.80 -4.66 16.41
N VAL A 48 -6.54 -5.76 15.69
CA VAL A 48 -6.22 -7.07 16.27
C VAL A 48 -4.80 -7.08 16.86
N LEU A 49 -3.82 -6.51 16.16
CA LEU A 49 -2.45 -6.39 16.66
C LEU A 49 -2.37 -5.49 17.91
N ALA A 50 -3.31 -4.55 18.04
CA ALA A 50 -3.49 -3.69 19.20
C ALA A 50 -4.38 -4.30 20.31
N GLU A 51 -4.81 -5.56 20.16
CA GLU A 51 -5.68 -6.26 21.11
C GLU A 51 -7.05 -5.56 21.37
N THR A 52 -7.46 -4.66 20.45
CA THR A 52 -8.74 -3.95 20.55
C THR A 52 -9.86 -4.64 19.77
N LYS A 53 -9.53 -5.68 18.99
CA LYS A 53 -10.46 -6.48 18.20
C LYS A 53 -10.08 -7.96 18.25
N ASP A 54 -11.09 -8.84 18.22
CA ASP A 54 -10.86 -10.28 18.24
C ASP A 54 -10.25 -10.79 16.93
N PHE A 55 -9.29 -11.69 17.03
CA PHE A 55 -8.63 -12.32 15.89
C PHE A 55 -9.62 -13.04 14.95
N ASP A 56 -10.59 -13.74 15.52
CA ASP A 56 -11.62 -14.50 14.77
C ASP A 56 -12.60 -13.60 14.01
N SER A 57 -12.57 -12.28 14.27
CA SER A 57 -13.37 -11.30 13.53
C SER A 57 -12.76 -10.91 12.18
N LEU A 58 -11.50 -11.27 11.93
CA LEU A 58 -10.83 -11.00 10.66
C LEU A 58 -11.26 -11.99 9.57
N THR A 59 -11.17 -11.55 8.33
CA THR A 59 -11.21 -12.47 7.18
C THR A 59 -10.00 -13.39 7.19
N ASP A 60 -10.05 -14.52 6.46
CA ASP A 60 -8.93 -15.46 6.34
C ASP A 60 -7.63 -14.74 5.88
N GLU A 61 -7.73 -13.78 4.93
CA GLU A 61 -6.61 -12.95 4.50
C GLU A 61 -6.07 -12.09 5.66
N GLY A 62 -6.96 -11.49 6.45
CA GLY A 62 -6.59 -10.68 7.62
C GLY A 62 -5.89 -11.51 8.69
N GLN A 63 -6.39 -12.72 8.98
CA GLN A 63 -5.78 -13.65 9.94
C GLN A 63 -4.38 -14.10 9.51
N ASP A 64 -4.18 -14.41 8.23
CA ASP A 64 -2.85 -14.75 7.68
C ASP A 64 -1.87 -13.57 7.84
N ILE A 65 -2.30 -12.35 7.53
CA ILE A 65 -1.48 -11.15 7.68
C ILE A 65 -1.11 -10.91 9.15
N ALA A 66 -2.09 -10.94 10.07
CA ALA A 66 -1.87 -10.73 11.49
C ALA A 66 -0.91 -11.79 12.06
N THR A 67 -1.12 -13.07 11.72
CA THR A 67 -0.24 -14.18 12.13
C THR A 67 1.20 -13.96 11.70
N ARG A 68 1.41 -13.54 10.45
CA ARG A 68 2.75 -13.25 9.92
C ARG A 68 3.38 -12.04 10.59
N CYS A 69 2.61 -10.98 10.88
CA CYS A 69 3.10 -9.82 11.63
C CYS A 69 3.60 -10.23 13.01
N LEU A 70 2.81 -10.98 13.77
CA LEU A 70 3.18 -11.46 15.10
C LEU A 70 4.38 -12.41 15.07
N SER A 71 4.44 -13.32 14.09
CA SER A 71 5.58 -14.22 13.92
C SER A 71 6.88 -13.46 13.63
N GLN A 72 6.86 -12.50 12.70
CA GLN A 72 8.02 -11.69 12.34
C GLN A 72 8.44 -10.75 13.49
N PHE A 73 7.47 -10.23 14.25
CA PHE A 73 7.73 -9.44 15.46
C PHE A 73 8.44 -10.28 16.52
N SER A 74 7.91 -11.46 16.86
CA SER A 74 8.52 -12.37 17.85
C SER A 74 9.94 -12.78 17.44
N GLU A 75 10.14 -13.08 16.16
CA GLU A 75 11.46 -13.40 15.63
C GLU A 75 12.41 -12.20 15.73
N LEU A 76 11.93 -10.98 15.42
CA LEU A 76 12.73 -9.76 15.53
C LEU A 76 13.19 -9.53 16.95
N ILE A 77 12.25 -9.50 17.91
CA ILE A 77 12.57 -9.27 19.33
C ILE A 77 13.49 -10.35 19.87
N GLY A 78 13.26 -11.62 19.51
CA GLY A 78 14.11 -12.74 19.93
C GLY A 78 15.55 -12.68 19.40
N GLN A 79 15.79 -11.96 18.30
CA GLN A 79 17.13 -11.74 17.73
C GLN A 79 17.88 -10.57 18.39
N LEU A 80 17.15 -9.69 19.11
CA LEU A 80 17.69 -8.50 19.73
C LEU A 80 18.09 -8.76 21.17
N ASP A 81 19.06 -9.35 21.58
CA ASP A 81 19.48 -9.69 22.98
C ASP A 81 19.40 -8.47 23.94
N LEU A 82 18.18 -7.95 24.16
CA LEU A 82 17.90 -6.72 24.93
C LEU A 82 17.55 -6.97 26.40
N GLY A 83 17.49 -8.23 26.85
CA GLY A 83 17.09 -8.60 28.20
C GLY A 83 15.57 -8.59 28.41
N GLU A 84 15.12 -8.33 29.63
CA GLU A 84 13.70 -8.38 30.00
C GLU A 84 12.95 -7.11 29.53
N ARG A 85 11.79 -7.29 28.91
CA ARG A 85 10.90 -6.20 28.56
C ARG A 85 10.23 -5.63 29.82
N THR A 86 10.44 -4.35 30.08
CA THR A 86 9.94 -3.67 31.26
C THR A 86 8.59 -3.00 31.09
N LYS A 87 8.25 -2.59 29.86
CA LYS A 87 7.01 -1.90 29.53
C LYS A 87 6.70 -2.11 28.04
N GLU A 88 5.41 -2.03 27.67
CA GLU A 88 4.96 -1.89 26.30
C GLU A 88 3.92 -0.78 26.17
N VAL A 89 3.84 -0.19 25.01
CA VAL A 89 2.82 0.78 24.61
C VAL A 89 2.32 0.38 23.22
N ILE A 90 1.00 0.33 23.03
CA ILE A 90 0.36 -0.15 21.81
C ILE A 90 -0.65 0.89 21.32
N GLU A 91 -0.62 1.19 20.01
CA GLU A 91 -1.55 2.12 19.32
C GLU A 91 -1.72 3.44 20.05
N GLU A 92 -0.61 4.12 20.35
CA GLU A 92 -0.64 5.41 21.02
C GLU A 92 -0.15 6.54 20.12
N ARG A 93 -0.86 7.69 20.22
CA ARG A 93 -0.47 8.90 19.50
C ARG A 93 0.45 9.76 20.35
N PHE A 94 1.63 10.02 19.82
CA PHE A 94 2.63 10.92 20.38
C PHE A 94 2.65 12.25 19.65
N TRP A 95 3.02 13.31 20.36
CA TRP A 95 3.09 14.67 19.87
C TRP A 95 4.49 15.25 20.07
N TYR A 96 4.96 15.93 19.05
CA TYR A 96 6.12 16.81 19.16
C TYR A 96 5.61 18.24 19.26
N ASP A 97 5.39 18.70 20.49
CA ASP A 97 4.75 19.96 20.84
C ASP A 97 3.47 20.18 19.99
N ASP A 98 3.31 21.36 19.37
CA ASP A 98 2.22 21.68 18.45
C ASP A 98 2.64 21.59 16.96
N LEU A 99 3.72 20.88 16.65
CA LEU A 99 4.28 20.81 15.30
C LEU A 99 3.73 19.62 14.49
N PHE A 100 3.82 18.42 15.04
CA PHE A 100 3.39 17.19 14.38
C PHE A 100 3.08 16.09 15.36
N SER A 101 2.48 15.00 14.87
CA SER A 101 2.19 13.80 15.67
C SER A 101 2.44 12.52 14.89
N GLY A 102 2.39 11.39 15.60
CA GLY A 102 2.39 10.06 15.01
C GLY A 102 1.65 9.08 15.89
N ALA A 103 0.75 8.28 15.32
CA ALA A 103 0.24 7.08 15.97
C ALA A 103 1.27 5.97 15.76
N ILE A 104 1.75 5.39 16.84
CA ILE A 104 2.78 4.35 16.83
C ILE A 104 2.11 3.03 17.19
N ASP A 105 2.29 2.03 16.31
CA ASP A 105 1.62 0.75 16.47
C ASP A 105 2.09 0.03 17.75
N ARG A 106 3.42 0.02 18.00
CA ARG A 106 3.98 -0.65 19.18
C ARG A 106 5.33 -0.08 19.60
N ILE A 107 5.54 0.05 20.92
CA ILE A 107 6.81 0.38 21.55
C ILE A 107 7.06 -0.63 22.67
N ASP A 108 8.19 -1.32 22.63
CA ASP A 108 8.67 -2.21 23.69
C ASP A 108 9.91 -1.60 24.37
N PHE A 109 9.94 -1.54 25.70
CA PHE A 109 11.01 -0.91 26.49
C PHE A 109 11.88 -1.96 27.17
N PHE A 110 13.20 -1.75 27.10
CA PHE A 110 14.25 -2.61 27.66
C PHE A 110 15.31 -1.73 28.34
N GLY A 111 15.10 -1.37 29.60
CA GLY A 111 15.99 -0.45 30.31
C GLY A 111 16.01 0.95 29.66
N ASP A 112 17.18 1.38 29.16
CA ASP A 112 17.36 2.65 28.47
C ASP A 112 17.24 2.54 26.93
N THR A 113 16.75 1.40 26.43
CA THR A 113 16.53 1.11 25.02
C THR A 113 15.04 0.90 24.74
N ALA A 114 14.52 1.42 23.64
CA ALA A 114 13.18 1.13 23.14
C ALA A 114 13.21 0.55 21.73
N VAL A 115 12.29 -0.36 21.44
CA VAL A 115 12.02 -0.88 20.08
C VAL A 115 10.67 -0.35 19.61
N VAL A 116 10.67 0.46 18.56
CA VAL A 116 9.48 1.01 17.94
C VAL A 116 9.16 0.18 16.70
N THR A 117 8.01 -0.45 16.66
CA THR A 117 7.58 -1.31 15.56
C THR A 117 6.40 -0.70 14.82
N ASP A 118 6.48 -0.68 13.49
CA ASP A 118 5.44 -0.25 12.57
C ASP A 118 5.06 -1.44 11.66
N TYR A 119 3.77 -1.80 11.66
CA TYR A 119 3.26 -2.89 10.85
C TYR A 119 2.70 -2.36 9.53
N LYS A 120 3.12 -2.95 8.42
CA LYS A 120 2.64 -2.62 7.07
C LYS A 120 1.97 -3.84 6.45
N THR A 121 0.65 -3.81 6.42
CA THR A 121 -0.20 -4.92 5.97
C THR A 121 -0.39 -4.96 4.45
N GLY A 122 0.07 -3.93 3.74
CA GLY A 122 -0.07 -3.80 2.29
C GLY A 122 1.00 -4.58 1.50
N ARG A 123 0.72 -4.77 0.19
CA ARG A 123 1.60 -5.49 -0.76
C ARG A 123 2.65 -4.60 -1.42
N VAL A 124 2.58 -3.28 -1.22
CA VAL A 124 3.55 -2.33 -1.78
C VAL A 124 4.69 -2.15 -0.79
N ALA A 125 5.90 -2.52 -1.22
CA ALA A 125 7.09 -2.37 -0.39
C ALA A 125 7.31 -0.90 0.00
N GLN A 126 7.60 -0.68 1.27
CA GLN A 126 8.07 0.61 1.80
C GLN A 126 9.60 0.62 1.86
N SER A 127 10.19 1.81 2.00
CA SER A 127 11.61 1.93 2.29
C SER A 127 11.99 1.20 3.57
N GLY A 128 13.22 0.67 3.63
CA GLY A 128 13.75 0.03 4.83
C GLY A 128 13.80 0.98 6.04
N ALA A 129 13.96 0.42 7.23
CA ALA A 129 13.87 1.19 8.48
C ALA A 129 14.87 2.37 8.53
N ALA A 130 16.06 2.21 7.98
CA ALA A 130 17.10 3.26 8.01
C ALA A 130 16.73 4.51 7.18
N GLU A 131 16.07 4.31 6.04
CA GLU A 131 15.68 5.36 5.08
C GLU A 131 14.25 5.86 5.30
N ASN A 132 13.51 5.24 6.22
CA ASN A 132 12.08 5.50 6.40
C ASN A 132 11.82 6.73 7.27
N TYR A 133 11.35 7.81 6.67
CA TYR A 133 11.05 9.07 7.38
C TYR A 133 9.93 8.94 8.42
N GLN A 134 8.98 8.03 8.26
CA GLN A 134 7.95 7.75 9.28
C GLN A 134 8.60 7.19 10.54
N LEU A 135 9.46 6.19 10.41
CA LEU A 135 10.15 5.58 11.52
C LEU A 135 11.15 6.54 12.19
N ARG A 136 11.85 7.37 11.39
CA ARG A 136 12.71 8.44 11.91
C ARG A 136 11.91 9.42 12.76
N ALA A 137 10.73 9.83 12.30
CA ALA A 137 9.83 10.69 13.08
C ALA A 137 9.31 10.00 14.35
N TYR A 138 9.05 8.69 14.29
CA TYR A 138 8.67 7.93 15.49
C TYR A 138 9.80 7.91 16.53
N ALA A 139 11.04 7.71 16.11
CA ALA A 139 12.19 7.78 17.01
C ALA A 139 12.26 9.14 17.74
N VAL A 140 12.04 10.24 16.99
CA VAL A 140 12.01 11.61 17.56
C VAL A 140 10.85 11.78 18.54
N LEU A 141 9.65 11.29 18.21
CA LEU A 141 8.48 11.35 19.09
C LEU A 141 8.70 10.58 20.39
N VAL A 142 9.25 9.37 20.29
CA VAL A 142 9.53 8.51 21.44
C VAL A 142 10.64 9.13 22.33
N LYS A 143 11.71 9.66 21.74
CA LYS A 143 12.75 10.37 22.50
C LYS A 143 12.20 11.61 23.23
N LYS A 144 11.29 12.35 22.59
CA LYS A 144 10.61 13.51 23.20
C LYS A 144 9.76 13.10 24.40
N ALA A 145 9.02 11.99 24.28
CA ALA A 145 8.15 11.47 25.34
C ALA A 145 8.91 10.78 26.48
N TYR A 146 10.05 10.15 26.17
CA TYR A 146 10.90 9.39 27.07
C TYR A 146 12.36 9.84 26.97
N PRO A 147 12.71 11.00 27.57
CA PRO A 147 14.05 11.61 27.43
C PRO A 147 15.17 10.75 27.99
N GLU A 148 14.89 9.82 28.92
CA GLU A 148 15.84 8.91 29.53
C GLU A 148 16.39 7.84 28.59
N LEU A 149 15.71 7.55 27.47
CA LEU A 149 16.16 6.56 26.50
C LEU A 149 17.46 7.02 25.81
N LYS A 150 18.44 6.12 25.74
CA LYS A 150 19.72 6.35 25.05
C LYS A 150 19.72 5.78 23.63
N THR A 151 19.01 4.68 23.44
CA THR A 151 18.94 3.97 22.16
C THR A 151 17.49 3.73 21.78
N ILE A 152 17.13 4.03 20.52
CA ILE A 152 15.83 3.71 19.95
C ILE A 152 16.06 2.89 18.70
N LEU A 153 15.59 1.65 18.72
CA LEU A 153 15.51 0.79 17.56
C LEU A 153 14.17 1.02 16.87
N VAL A 154 14.17 1.23 15.57
CA VAL A 154 12.93 1.35 14.80
C VAL A 154 12.83 0.20 13.80
N ALA A 155 11.71 -0.46 13.76
CA ALA A 155 11.48 -1.62 12.93
C ALA A 155 10.24 -1.44 12.06
N ILE A 156 10.30 -1.89 10.81
CA ILE A 156 9.17 -2.03 9.93
C ILE A 156 8.96 -3.51 9.61
N ILE A 157 7.72 -3.98 9.74
CA ILE A 157 7.33 -5.37 9.47
C ILE A 157 6.32 -5.37 8.33
N GLN A 158 6.69 -5.98 7.19
CA GLN A 158 5.90 -6.01 5.95
C GLN A 158 5.79 -7.44 5.41
N PRO A 159 4.95 -8.30 6.01
CA PRO A 159 4.93 -9.73 5.71
C PRO A 159 4.54 -10.06 4.26
N LEU A 160 3.83 -9.17 3.57
CA LEU A 160 3.39 -9.35 2.18
C LEU A 160 4.32 -8.73 1.14
N ALA A 161 5.38 -8.05 1.55
CA ALA A 161 6.27 -7.32 0.64
C ALA A 161 7.75 -7.54 0.99
N ALA A 162 8.36 -6.64 1.76
CA ALA A 162 9.81 -6.60 2.01
C ALA A 162 10.28 -7.41 3.24
N GLY A 163 9.36 -8.06 3.97
CA GLY A 163 9.67 -8.74 5.22
C GLY A 163 9.88 -7.77 6.38
N LYS A 164 10.99 -7.87 7.10
CA LYS A 164 11.30 -6.99 8.23
C LYS A 164 12.68 -6.34 8.07
N THR A 165 12.79 -5.07 8.49
CA THR A 165 14.05 -4.34 8.60
C THR A 165 14.07 -3.55 9.89
N ILE A 166 15.27 -3.25 10.40
CA ILE A 166 15.49 -2.52 11.63
C ILE A 166 16.62 -1.49 11.45
N ALA A 167 16.54 -0.38 12.16
CA ALA A 167 17.58 0.62 12.25
C ALA A 167 17.71 1.09 13.71
N GLU A 168 18.93 1.44 14.10
CA GLU A 168 19.28 1.93 15.43
C GLU A 168 19.56 3.43 15.40
N TYR A 169 19.08 4.14 16.41
CA TYR A 169 19.33 5.55 16.66
C TYR A 169 19.94 5.69 18.06
N ASN A 170 21.18 6.09 18.14
CA ASN A 170 21.82 6.55 19.36
C ASN A 170 21.49 8.03 19.65
N GLU A 171 22.01 8.62 20.71
CA GLU A 171 21.70 10.01 21.10
C GLU A 171 22.10 11.03 20.02
N GLU A 172 23.22 10.81 19.33
CA GLU A 172 23.67 11.70 18.26
C GLU A 172 22.78 11.56 17.00
N ASP A 173 22.40 10.34 16.65
CA ASP A 173 21.46 10.06 15.55
C ASP A 173 20.09 10.66 15.83
N LEU A 174 19.60 10.58 17.06
CA LEU A 174 18.33 11.17 17.49
C LEU A 174 18.34 12.69 17.39
N ALA A 175 19.44 13.34 17.78
CA ALA A 175 19.56 14.79 17.65
C ALA A 175 19.54 15.24 16.17
N ARG A 176 20.25 14.54 15.29
CA ARG A 176 20.21 14.79 13.83
C ARG A 176 18.83 14.53 13.23
N ALA A 177 18.20 13.42 13.64
CA ALA A 177 16.86 13.10 13.19
C ALA A 177 15.83 14.18 13.61
N GLU A 178 15.94 14.69 14.85
CA GLU A 178 15.08 15.76 15.35
C GLU A 178 15.22 17.03 14.50
N GLU A 179 16.45 17.48 14.24
CA GLU A 179 16.70 18.65 13.42
C GLU A 179 16.10 18.48 12.00
N GLU A 180 16.32 17.33 11.37
CA GLU A 180 15.81 17.03 10.04
C GLU A 180 14.27 16.98 10.02
N ILE A 181 13.64 16.24 10.92
CA ILE A 181 12.17 16.08 10.97
C ILE A 181 11.49 17.41 11.26
N VAL A 182 11.98 18.18 12.24
CA VAL A 182 11.46 19.52 12.54
C VAL A 182 11.65 20.46 11.34
N GLY A 183 12.80 20.38 10.65
CA GLY A 183 13.05 21.13 9.42
C GLY A 183 12.03 20.82 8.32
N ILE A 184 11.73 19.56 8.07
CA ILE A 184 10.71 19.10 7.09
C ILE A 184 9.32 19.67 7.45
N VAL A 185 8.91 19.55 8.71
CA VAL A 185 7.61 20.07 9.16
C VAL A 185 7.53 21.57 8.96
N ARG A 186 8.52 22.33 9.43
CA ARG A 186 8.54 23.77 9.28
C ARG A 186 8.54 24.21 7.82
N ALA A 187 9.25 23.48 6.96
CA ALA A 187 9.23 23.74 5.52
C ALA A 187 7.85 23.51 4.91
N SER A 188 7.15 22.44 5.33
CA SER A 188 5.83 22.08 4.80
C SER A 188 4.72 23.03 5.22
N GLN A 189 4.86 23.68 6.38
CA GLN A 189 3.86 24.60 6.93
C GLN A 189 4.00 26.04 6.43
N LYS A 190 5.05 26.35 5.66
CA LYS A 190 5.18 27.69 5.03
C LYS A 190 4.06 27.89 4.01
N HIS A 191 3.50 29.11 3.96
CA HIS A 191 2.47 29.45 2.99
C HIS A 191 2.92 29.25 1.54
N ASP A 192 4.18 29.56 1.27
CA ASP A 192 4.85 29.44 -0.04
C ASP A 192 5.71 28.17 -0.16
N ALA A 193 5.40 27.13 0.60
CA ALA A 193 6.12 25.87 0.57
C ALA A 193 6.25 25.32 -0.86
N ILE A 194 7.49 25.00 -1.25
CA ILE A 194 7.82 24.58 -2.62
C ILE A 194 7.20 23.22 -2.91
N ARG A 195 6.61 23.08 -4.09
CA ARG A 195 6.14 21.81 -4.64
C ARG A 195 7.12 21.29 -5.67
N THR A 196 7.58 20.05 -5.45
CA THR A 196 8.60 19.38 -6.27
C THR A 196 8.03 18.05 -6.76
N PRO A 197 7.29 18.04 -7.88
CA PRO A 197 6.75 16.80 -8.43
C PRO A 197 7.89 15.85 -8.79
N SER A 198 7.72 14.60 -8.36
CA SER A 198 8.57 13.46 -8.77
C SER A 198 7.75 12.19 -8.65
N PRO A 199 8.15 11.08 -9.26
CA PRO A 199 7.45 9.80 -9.12
C PRO A 199 7.19 9.43 -7.66
N ASP A 200 8.21 9.53 -6.81
CA ASP A 200 8.10 9.18 -5.38
C ASP A 200 7.25 10.16 -4.59
N ALA A 201 7.42 11.47 -4.80
CA ALA A 201 6.64 12.49 -4.11
C ALA A 201 5.15 12.43 -4.50
N CYS A 202 4.86 12.14 -5.76
CA CYS A 202 3.50 12.12 -6.30
C CYS A 202 2.78 10.79 -6.11
N LYS A 203 3.50 9.69 -5.86
CA LYS A 203 2.94 8.33 -5.72
C LYS A 203 1.75 8.26 -4.78
N TRP A 204 1.85 8.88 -3.62
CA TRP A 204 0.83 8.88 -2.58
C TRP A 204 0.22 10.26 -2.32
N CYS A 205 0.52 11.25 -3.18
CA CYS A 205 -0.03 12.60 -3.05
C CYS A 205 -1.47 12.62 -3.55
N ARG A 206 -2.41 12.93 -2.66
CA ARG A 206 -3.84 13.05 -2.98
C ARG A 206 -4.13 14.25 -3.88
N ALA A 207 -3.28 15.27 -3.83
CA ALA A 207 -3.45 16.52 -4.57
C ALA A 207 -2.77 16.51 -5.95
N LYS A 208 -2.20 15.40 -6.41
CA LYS A 208 -1.49 15.35 -7.69
C LYS A 208 -2.34 15.78 -8.89
N SER A 209 -3.63 15.45 -8.90
CA SER A 209 -4.56 15.83 -9.98
C SER A 209 -4.86 17.34 -10.06
N ILE A 210 -4.70 18.07 -8.96
CA ILE A 210 -4.91 19.53 -8.91
C ILE A 210 -3.60 20.31 -8.81
N CYS A 211 -2.45 19.64 -8.74
CA CYS A 211 -1.15 20.25 -8.54
C CYS A 211 -0.74 21.11 -9.76
N PRO A 212 -0.47 22.43 -9.57
CA PRO A 212 -0.08 23.30 -10.68
C PRO A 212 1.25 22.88 -11.32
N GLU A 213 2.21 22.40 -10.51
CA GLU A 213 3.52 21.97 -10.98
C GLU A 213 3.44 20.69 -11.81
N VAL A 214 2.60 19.72 -11.42
CA VAL A 214 2.32 18.53 -12.25
C VAL A 214 1.69 18.95 -13.59
N ARG A 215 0.75 19.88 -13.57
CA ARG A 215 0.15 20.42 -14.80
C ARG A 215 1.17 21.18 -15.66
N GLY A 216 2.13 21.88 -15.03
CA GLY A 216 3.23 22.55 -15.73
C GLY A 216 4.15 21.58 -16.49
N THR A 217 4.44 20.41 -15.90
CA THR A 217 5.28 19.37 -16.50
C THR A 217 4.76 18.87 -17.84
N HIS A 218 3.43 18.87 -18.07
CA HIS A 218 2.84 18.52 -19.38
C HIS A 218 3.34 19.43 -20.50
N LYS A 219 3.42 20.75 -20.24
CA LYS A 219 3.85 21.74 -21.26
C LYS A 219 5.31 21.53 -21.65
N GLU A 220 6.15 21.08 -20.73
CA GLU A 220 7.56 20.79 -21.01
C GLU A 220 7.72 19.56 -21.90
N LEU A 221 6.86 18.53 -21.74
CA LEU A 221 6.88 17.33 -22.57
C LEU A 221 6.28 17.54 -23.96
N GLU A 222 5.35 18.49 -24.14
CA GLU A 222 4.77 18.81 -25.46
C GLU A 222 5.82 19.31 -26.47
N VAL A 223 6.97 19.79 -26.00
CA VAL A 223 8.05 20.32 -26.86
C VAL A 223 8.94 19.21 -27.41
N VAL A 224 8.88 17.99 -26.88
CA VAL A 224 9.75 16.88 -27.29
C VAL A 224 9.09 16.11 -28.42
N SER A 225 9.58 16.30 -29.66
CA SER A 225 9.17 15.49 -30.81
C SER A 225 9.81 14.10 -30.75
N SER A 226 9.05 13.04 -31.05
CA SER A 226 9.55 11.67 -31.15
C SER A 226 10.72 11.50 -32.15
N ALA A 227 10.83 12.39 -33.12
CA ALA A 227 11.93 12.41 -34.10
C ALA A 227 13.29 12.80 -33.47
N VAL A 228 13.30 13.43 -32.29
CA VAL A 228 14.51 13.89 -31.60
C VAL A 228 15.04 12.83 -30.62
N VAL A 229 14.18 11.90 -30.18
CA VAL A 229 14.52 10.89 -29.14
C VAL A 229 15.82 10.12 -29.42
N PRO A 230 16.11 9.69 -30.68
CA PRO A 230 17.37 8.97 -30.96
C PRO A 230 18.65 9.83 -30.82
N GLN A 231 18.50 11.16 -30.69
CA GLN A 231 19.61 12.11 -30.61
C GLN A 231 19.85 12.60 -29.15
N LEU A 232 19.00 12.18 -28.21
CA LEU A 232 19.11 12.57 -26.81
C LEU A 232 20.22 11.77 -26.11
N SER A 233 20.90 12.40 -25.16
CA SER A 233 21.82 11.73 -24.24
C SER A 233 21.03 10.82 -23.27
N ASN A 234 21.72 9.91 -22.59
CA ASN A 234 21.12 9.04 -21.60
C ASN A 234 20.50 9.84 -20.42
N GLU A 235 21.15 10.95 -20.03
CA GLU A 235 20.69 11.84 -18.98
C GLU A 235 19.39 12.57 -19.39
N GLU A 236 19.30 13.01 -20.64
CA GLU A 236 18.10 13.65 -21.17
C GLU A 236 16.93 12.65 -21.29
N ILE A 237 17.21 11.42 -21.74
CA ILE A 237 16.20 10.34 -21.81
C ILE A 237 15.68 10.05 -20.40
N LEU A 238 16.56 9.90 -19.40
CA LEU A 238 16.16 9.64 -18.02
C LEU A 238 15.31 10.77 -17.45
N ALA A 239 15.72 12.01 -17.65
CA ALA A 239 14.97 13.18 -17.17
C ALA A 239 13.58 13.32 -17.83
N ILE A 240 13.43 12.90 -19.09
CA ILE A 240 12.15 12.85 -19.78
C ILE A 240 11.29 11.71 -19.22
N ASP A 241 11.86 10.54 -18.99
CA ASP A 241 11.17 9.37 -18.44
C ASP A 241 10.62 9.64 -17.04
N GLU A 242 11.41 10.23 -16.16
CA GLU A 242 10.96 10.67 -14.82
C GLU A 242 9.80 11.67 -14.87
N LYS A 243 9.87 12.66 -15.79
CA LYS A 243 8.75 13.58 -16.02
C LYS A 243 7.53 12.86 -16.58
N ALA A 244 7.73 11.90 -17.48
CA ALA A 244 6.65 11.13 -18.08
C ALA A 244 5.92 10.27 -17.03
N GLU A 245 6.60 9.68 -16.06
CA GLU A 245 5.96 8.94 -14.96
C GLU A 245 4.98 9.82 -14.17
N VAL A 246 5.37 11.04 -13.83
CA VAL A 246 4.48 12.01 -13.15
C VAL A 246 3.25 12.33 -14.00
N VAL A 247 3.45 12.49 -15.31
CA VAL A 247 2.37 12.76 -16.27
C VAL A 247 1.44 11.54 -16.42
N LEU A 248 1.99 10.34 -16.51
CA LEU A 248 1.21 9.10 -16.61
C LEU A 248 0.34 8.90 -15.37
N ASP A 249 0.87 9.12 -14.19
CA ASP A 249 0.13 9.09 -12.93
C ASP A 249 -1.05 10.10 -12.93
N PHE A 250 -0.81 11.31 -13.42
CA PHE A 250 -1.87 12.31 -13.57
C PHE A 250 -2.94 11.87 -14.57
N ILE A 251 -2.54 11.31 -15.72
CA ILE A 251 -3.47 10.79 -16.74
C ILE A 251 -4.32 9.67 -16.16
N ASP A 252 -3.75 8.80 -15.34
CA ASP A 252 -4.50 7.73 -14.69
C ASP A 252 -5.53 8.25 -13.68
N GLU A 253 -5.21 9.31 -12.93
CA GLU A 253 -6.20 9.97 -12.07
C GLU A 253 -7.34 10.60 -12.90
N VAL A 254 -7.02 11.26 -14.01
CA VAL A 254 -8.04 11.79 -14.93
C VAL A 254 -8.94 10.67 -15.48
N ARG A 255 -8.36 9.51 -15.82
CA ARG A 255 -9.12 8.34 -16.30
C ARG A 255 -10.00 7.74 -15.20
N LYS A 256 -9.53 7.66 -13.96
CA LYS A 256 -10.32 7.21 -12.80
C LYS A 256 -11.52 8.13 -12.59
N GLU A 257 -11.29 9.45 -12.59
CA GLU A 257 -12.36 10.44 -12.44
C GLU A 257 -13.37 10.38 -13.59
N MET A 258 -12.90 10.26 -14.83
CA MET A 258 -13.77 10.08 -16.01
C MET A 258 -14.62 8.82 -15.85
N LYS A 259 -14.03 7.69 -15.43
CA LYS A 259 -14.74 6.44 -15.16
C LYS A 259 -15.81 6.62 -14.08
N ALA A 260 -15.47 7.27 -12.96
CA ALA A 260 -16.41 7.53 -11.87
C ALA A 260 -17.61 8.36 -12.36
N ARG A 261 -17.37 9.42 -13.11
CA ARG A 261 -18.44 10.23 -13.71
C ARG A 261 -19.30 9.45 -14.70
N MET A 262 -18.69 8.60 -15.52
CA MET A 262 -19.44 7.74 -16.46
C MET A 262 -20.31 6.72 -15.71
N MET A 263 -19.83 6.15 -14.61
CA MET A 263 -20.62 5.28 -13.73
C MET A 263 -21.78 6.02 -13.06
N ALA A 264 -21.62 7.33 -12.78
CA ALA A 264 -22.67 8.23 -12.31
C ALA A 264 -23.63 8.72 -13.42
N GLY A 265 -23.51 8.22 -14.64
CA GLY A 265 -24.40 8.52 -15.77
C GLY A 265 -23.96 9.69 -16.67
N GLN A 266 -22.79 10.31 -16.43
CA GLN A 266 -22.29 11.35 -17.33
C GLN A 266 -21.76 10.74 -18.64
N GLN A 267 -21.97 11.42 -19.76
CA GLN A 267 -21.50 10.98 -21.07
C GLN A 267 -20.26 11.75 -21.51
N PHE A 268 -19.31 11.02 -22.07
CA PHE A 268 -18.11 11.58 -22.70
C PHE A 268 -18.08 11.16 -24.16
N ALA A 269 -17.99 12.12 -25.08
CA ALA A 269 -17.97 11.86 -26.52
C ALA A 269 -16.80 10.91 -26.89
N GLY A 270 -17.11 9.89 -27.64
CA GLY A 270 -16.14 8.88 -28.08
C GLY A 270 -15.64 7.95 -26.96
N ARG A 271 -16.35 7.86 -25.84
CA ARG A 271 -16.06 6.95 -24.72
C ARG A 271 -17.30 6.22 -24.27
N SER A 272 -17.13 4.94 -23.90
CA SER A 272 -18.19 4.13 -23.29
C SER A 272 -17.58 3.22 -22.21
N LEU A 273 -18.39 2.82 -21.24
CA LEU A 273 -18.00 1.77 -20.29
C LEU A 273 -18.10 0.40 -20.98
N THR A 274 -17.13 -0.45 -20.74
CA THR A 274 -17.22 -1.87 -21.08
C THR A 274 -17.63 -2.67 -19.86
N GLU A 275 -18.27 -3.83 -20.06
CA GLU A 275 -18.46 -4.77 -18.97
C GLU A 275 -17.09 -5.17 -18.40
N GLY A 276 -17.02 -5.27 -17.07
CA GLY A 276 -15.82 -5.75 -16.40
C GLY A 276 -15.49 -7.19 -16.80
N ARG A 277 -14.21 -7.52 -16.86
CA ARG A 277 -13.75 -8.88 -17.13
C ARG A 277 -14.29 -9.83 -16.05
N LYS A 278 -15.07 -10.83 -16.44
CA LYS A 278 -15.51 -11.89 -15.57
C LYS A 278 -14.33 -12.79 -15.22
N THR A 279 -14.02 -12.93 -13.93
CA THR A 279 -12.99 -13.83 -13.42
C THR A 279 -13.66 -14.99 -12.74
N ARG A 280 -13.22 -16.21 -13.03
CA ARG A 280 -13.73 -17.42 -12.40
C ARG A 280 -12.65 -17.96 -11.46
N SER A 281 -12.99 -18.17 -10.22
CA SER A 281 -12.12 -18.75 -9.20
C SER A 281 -12.81 -19.92 -8.52
N VAL A 282 -12.03 -20.78 -7.92
CA VAL A 282 -12.54 -21.88 -7.10
C VAL A 282 -12.66 -21.37 -5.68
N SER A 283 -13.87 -21.37 -5.13
CA SER A 283 -14.15 -20.92 -3.76
C SER A 283 -13.78 -21.97 -2.71
N ASP A 284 -13.91 -23.26 -3.04
CA ASP A 284 -13.58 -24.37 -2.15
C ASP A 284 -12.80 -25.46 -2.91
N THR A 285 -11.49 -25.49 -2.68
CA THR A 285 -10.57 -26.45 -3.31
C THR A 285 -10.88 -27.90 -2.88
N GLN A 286 -11.28 -28.13 -1.62
CA GLN A 286 -11.56 -29.47 -1.11
C GLN A 286 -12.80 -30.07 -1.78
N SER A 287 -13.86 -29.27 -1.87
CA SER A 287 -15.10 -29.70 -2.52
C SER A 287 -14.91 -29.98 -4.01
N ILE A 288 -14.10 -29.16 -4.72
CA ILE A 288 -13.86 -29.40 -6.15
C ILE A 288 -12.99 -30.64 -6.38
N ILE A 289 -11.97 -30.87 -5.52
CA ILE A 289 -11.17 -32.11 -5.59
C ILE A 289 -12.06 -33.34 -5.38
N SER A 290 -12.95 -33.29 -4.38
CA SER A 290 -13.90 -34.38 -4.10
C SER A 290 -14.87 -34.60 -5.26
N ALA A 291 -15.40 -33.56 -5.88
CA ALA A 291 -16.31 -33.66 -7.02
C ALA A 291 -15.60 -34.17 -8.29
N LEU A 292 -14.29 -33.98 -8.43
CA LEU A 292 -13.50 -34.50 -9.56
C LEU A 292 -13.08 -35.97 -9.38
N ALA A 293 -13.28 -36.54 -8.19
CA ALA A 293 -12.94 -37.94 -7.93
C ALA A 293 -13.74 -38.89 -8.87
N GLY A 294 -13.03 -39.75 -9.61
CA GLY A 294 -13.61 -40.62 -10.62
C GLY A 294 -13.98 -39.96 -11.96
N ILE A 295 -13.76 -38.63 -12.09
CA ILE A 295 -13.96 -37.87 -13.35
C ILE A 295 -12.63 -37.59 -14.02
N VAL A 296 -11.64 -37.22 -13.23
CA VAL A 296 -10.29 -36.84 -13.69
C VAL A 296 -9.27 -37.69 -12.93
N GLU A 297 -8.20 -38.13 -13.61
CA GLU A 297 -7.12 -38.85 -12.96
C GLU A 297 -6.48 -38.01 -11.85
N GLN A 298 -6.18 -38.63 -10.72
CA GLN A 298 -5.65 -37.95 -9.54
C GLN A 298 -4.33 -37.18 -9.82
N SER A 299 -3.50 -37.72 -10.69
CA SER A 299 -2.27 -37.05 -11.15
C SER A 299 -2.54 -35.73 -11.86
N ASP A 300 -3.60 -35.65 -12.66
CA ASP A 300 -3.99 -34.45 -13.40
C ASP A 300 -4.59 -33.39 -12.47
N VAL A 301 -5.31 -33.81 -11.43
CA VAL A 301 -5.82 -32.90 -10.38
C VAL A 301 -4.65 -32.29 -9.57
N LEU A 302 -3.68 -33.12 -9.20
CA LEU A 302 -2.52 -32.66 -8.45
C LEU A 302 -1.61 -31.73 -9.26
N ALA A 303 -1.51 -31.93 -10.58
CA ALA A 303 -0.78 -31.01 -11.47
C ALA A 303 -1.40 -29.61 -11.54
N CYS A 304 -2.65 -29.46 -11.12
CA CYS A 304 -3.36 -28.17 -11.05
C CYS A 304 -3.19 -27.47 -9.68
N THR A 305 -2.01 -27.55 -9.06
CA THR A 305 -1.74 -27.01 -7.70
C THR A 305 -1.93 -25.49 -7.55
N LYS A 306 -1.99 -24.75 -8.67
CA LYS A 306 -2.70 -23.45 -8.74
C LYS A 306 -4.04 -23.74 -9.41
N VAL A 307 -5.11 -23.83 -8.65
CA VAL A 307 -6.42 -24.21 -9.15
C VAL A 307 -6.91 -23.19 -10.17
N SER A 308 -6.52 -23.39 -11.42
CA SER A 308 -6.95 -22.58 -12.55
C SER A 308 -8.22 -23.20 -13.13
N VAL A 309 -9.34 -22.48 -13.14
CA VAL A 309 -10.58 -22.92 -13.76
C VAL A 309 -10.35 -23.37 -15.21
N THR A 310 -9.51 -22.65 -15.97
CA THR A 310 -9.17 -23.01 -17.36
C THR A 310 -8.41 -24.34 -17.44
N ALA A 311 -7.53 -24.65 -16.48
CA ALA A 311 -6.83 -25.95 -16.45
C ALA A 311 -7.78 -27.07 -16.08
N LEU A 312 -8.69 -26.87 -15.14
CA LEU A 312 -9.74 -27.83 -14.79
C LEU A 312 -10.71 -28.10 -15.95
N GLU A 313 -11.15 -27.06 -16.67
CA GLU A 313 -11.97 -27.24 -17.87
C GLU A 313 -11.28 -28.12 -18.94
N LYS A 314 -9.99 -27.88 -19.16
CA LYS A 314 -9.19 -28.71 -20.10
C LYS A 314 -9.05 -30.15 -19.63
N ALA A 315 -8.78 -30.38 -18.35
CA ALA A 315 -8.66 -31.72 -17.79
C ALA A 315 -10.00 -32.48 -17.85
N PHE A 316 -11.11 -31.82 -17.50
CA PHE A 316 -12.46 -32.37 -17.62
C PHE A 316 -12.81 -32.72 -19.08
N ALA A 317 -12.55 -31.80 -20.02
CA ALA A 317 -12.79 -32.03 -21.43
C ALA A 317 -12.01 -33.25 -21.95
N LYS A 318 -10.72 -33.35 -21.58
CA LYS A 318 -9.85 -34.46 -21.93
C LYS A 318 -10.39 -35.78 -21.38
N SER A 319 -10.77 -35.85 -20.10
CA SER A 319 -11.26 -37.08 -19.44
C SER A 319 -12.61 -37.57 -20.02
N LYS A 320 -13.45 -36.65 -20.51
CA LYS A 320 -14.75 -36.98 -21.11
C LYS A 320 -14.71 -37.09 -22.65
N GLY A 321 -13.55 -36.82 -23.28
CA GLY A 321 -13.44 -36.83 -24.75
C GLY A 321 -14.22 -35.70 -25.44
N LEU A 322 -14.53 -34.62 -24.71
CA LEU A 322 -15.35 -33.51 -25.19
C LEU A 322 -14.50 -32.37 -25.77
N LYS A 323 -15.07 -31.55 -26.66
CA LYS A 323 -14.37 -30.41 -27.28
C LYS A 323 -15.28 -29.17 -27.36
N GLY A 324 -14.64 -28.00 -27.40
CA GLY A 324 -15.31 -26.73 -27.69
C GLY A 324 -16.42 -26.38 -26.69
N LYS A 325 -17.56 -25.91 -27.22
CA LYS A 325 -18.70 -25.41 -26.45
C LYS A 325 -19.34 -26.48 -25.57
N GLU A 326 -19.49 -27.71 -26.09
CA GLU A 326 -20.07 -28.84 -25.37
C GLU A 326 -19.27 -29.19 -24.11
N ALA A 327 -17.94 -29.11 -24.17
CA ALA A 327 -17.08 -29.36 -23.00
C ALA A 327 -17.30 -28.31 -21.90
N LYS A 328 -17.48 -27.04 -22.29
CA LYS A 328 -17.74 -25.95 -21.33
C LYS A 328 -19.11 -26.06 -20.70
N GLU A 329 -20.14 -26.33 -21.47
CA GLU A 329 -21.51 -26.50 -20.96
C GLU A 329 -21.58 -27.65 -19.94
N LYS A 330 -21.03 -28.82 -20.28
CA LYS A 330 -21.01 -29.98 -19.37
C LYS A 330 -20.14 -29.76 -18.12
N PHE A 331 -19.04 -29.00 -18.25
CA PHE A 331 -18.24 -28.61 -17.09
C PHE A 331 -19.03 -27.69 -16.16
N GLU A 332 -19.71 -26.69 -16.72
CA GLU A 332 -20.54 -25.77 -15.96
C GLU A 332 -21.70 -26.46 -15.26
N ASP A 333 -22.41 -27.36 -15.97
CA ASP A 333 -23.51 -28.14 -15.40
C ASP A 333 -23.04 -29.03 -14.25
N SER A 334 -21.83 -29.59 -14.33
CA SER A 334 -21.31 -30.52 -13.33
C SER A 334 -20.65 -29.85 -12.14
N LEU A 335 -19.95 -28.73 -12.34
CA LEU A 335 -19.02 -28.13 -11.37
C LEU A 335 -19.19 -26.62 -11.23
N GLY A 336 -20.09 -25.98 -12.01
CA GLY A 336 -20.27 -24.52 -11.98
C GLY A 336 -20.68 -23.99 -10.60
N TRP A 337 -21.39 -24.78 -9.81
CA TRP A 337 -21.80 -24.44 -8.44
C TRP A 337 -20.61 -24.28 -7.46
N LEU A 338 -19.42 -24.83 -7.80
CA LEU A 338 -18.17 -24.67 -7.05
C LEU A 338 -17.31 -23.52 -7.57
N ILE A 339 -17.76 -22.81 -8.63
CA ILE A 339 -16.98 -21.75 -9.26
C ILE A 339 -17.65 -20.42 -9.02
N GLU A 340 -17.02 -19.60 -8.21
CA GLU A 340 -17.47 -18.24 -7.98
C GLU A 340 -17.06 -17.37 -9.16
N THR A 341 -18.01 -16.64 -9.74
CA THR A 341 -17.77 -15.67 -10.82
C THR A 341 -17.91 -14.27 -10.27
N THR A 342 -16.80 -13.56 -10.14
CA THR A 342 -16.78 -12.13 -9.81
C THR A 342 -16.74 -11.32 -11.10
N THR A 343 -17.57 -10.27 -11.19
CA THR A 343 -17.50 -9.32 -12.29
C THR A 343 -16.56 -8.19 -11.89
N GLY A 344 -15.47 -8.03 -12.64
CA GLY A 344 -14.55 -6.91 -12.44
C GLY A 344 -15.23 -5.57 -12.74
N GLU A 345 -14.63 -4.49 -12.27
CA GLU A 345 -15.13 -3.15 -12.57
C GLU A 345 -15.11 -2.85 -14.09
N PRO A 346 -16.08 -2.05 -14.59
CA PRO A 346 -16.09 -1.62 -15.97
C PRO A 346 -14.80 -0.87 -16.35
N SER A 347 -14.38 -0.99 -17.60
CA SER A 347 -13.25 -0.24 -18.14
C SER A 347 -13.69 0.73 -19.21
N ILE A 348 -12.92 1.82 -19.42
CA ILE A 348 -13.21 2.81 -20.44
C ILE A 348 -12.73 2.28 -21.79
N LYS A 349 -13.62 2.31 -22.79
CA LYS A 349 -13.33 1.94 -24.18
C LYS A 349 -13.38 3.19 -25.08
N ARG A 350 -12.49 3.26 -26.06
CA ARG A 350 -12.54 4.23 -27.16
C ARG A 350 -13.47 3.68 -28.24
N ASN A 351 -14.49 4.45 -28.64
CA ASN A 351 -15.41 4.10 -29.72
C ASN A 351 -14.86 4.56 -31.05
#